data_5a91a40e69b50a813ca031a5409452fa
#
_entry.id   5a91a40e69b50a813ca031a5409452fa
#
_cell.length_a   1.000
_cell.length_b   1.000
_cell.length_c   1.000
_cell.angle_alpha   90.00
_cell.angle_beta   90.00
_cell.angle_gamma   90.00
#
_symmetry.space_group_name_H-M   'P 1'
#
loop_
_entity.id
_entity.type
_entity.pdbx_description
1 polymer ?
#
loop_
_entity_poly.entity_id
_entity_poly.type
_entity_poly.pdbx_seq_one_letter_code
_entity_poly.pdbx_strand_id
1 'polypeptide(L)'
;GPMQADTALVPEQQSDFPFMAFKGPANVLICPSLASANIAYKLLQRLAGAEMTGPILDGLSRPAHVLQRGDSVREVVHMAAICAVDAQRMSSQRL
;
A
#
# COMPACT_ATOMS: atom_id res chain seq x y z
N GLY A 1 2.26 -11.08 -15.32
CA GLY A 1 3.47 -10.33 -15.61
C GLY A 1 3.30 -8.84 -15.38
N PRO A 2 4.34 -8.04 -15.55
CA PRO A 2 4.22 -6.61 -15.37
C PRO A 2 3.28 -6.01 -16.41
N MET A 3 2.50 -5.01 -15.99
CA MET A 3 1.61 -4.27 -16.87
C MET A 3 1.71 -2.78 -16.57
N GLN A 4 1.24 -1.96 -17.49
CA GLN A 4 1.19 -0.52 -17.24
C GLN A 4 0.12 -0.20 -16.19
N ALA A 5 0.35 0.85 -15.41
CA ALA A 5 -0.55 1.23 -14.34
C ALA A 5 -1.95 1.58 -14.86
N ASP A 6 -2.05 2.19 -16.03
CA ASP A 6 -3.33 2.50 -16.65
C ASP A 6 -4.10 1.23 -17.05
N THR A 7 -3.42 0.20 -17.55
CA THR A 7 -4.06 -1.09 -17.83
C THR A 7 -4.62 -1.73 -16.56
N ALA A 8 -3.88 -1.63 -15.45
CA ALA A 8 -4.33 -2.17 -14.17
C ALA A 8 -5.54 -1.43 -13.60
N LEU A 9 -5.67 -0.13 -13.87
CA LEU A 9 -6.67 0.73 -13.24
C LEU A 9 -7.87 1.04 -14.14
N VAL A 10 -7.73 0.97 -15.47
CA VAL A 10 -8.75 1.37 -16.43
C VAL A 10 -9.29 0.14 -17.14
N PRO A 11 -10.54 -0.30 -16.84
CA PRO A 11 -11.09 -1.54 -17.41
C PRO A 11 -11.11 -1.58 -18.93
N GLU A 12 -11.30 -0.45 -19.58
CA GLU A 12 -11.36 -0.36 -21.03
C GLU A 12 -10.04 -0.77 -21.70
N GLN A 13 -8.92 -0.58 -21.02
CA GLN A 13 -7.61 -0.98 -21.52
C GLN A 13 -7.31 -2.46 -21.30
N GLN A 14 -8.13 -3.14 -20.53
CA GLN A 14 -7.96 -4.58 -20.25
C GLN A 14 -8.47 -5.46 -21.41
N SER A 15 -9.23 -4.91 -22.34
CA SER A 15 -9.78 -5.66 -23.48
C SER A 15 -8.68 -6.27 -24.37
N ASP A 16 -7.50 -5.65 -24.42
CA ASP A 16 -6.35 -6.16 -25.16
C ASP A 16 -5.65 -7.34 -24.47
N PHE A 17 -6.05 -7.66 -23.24
CA PHE A 17 -5.42 -8.70 -22.42
C PHE A 17 -6.48 -9.68 -21.89
N PRO A 18 -7.15 -10.44 -22.79
CA PRO A 18 -8.25 -11.32 -22.36
C PRO A 18 -7.82 -12.45 -21.43
N PHE A 19 -6.53 -12.71 -21.34
CA PHE A 19 -5.94 -13.76 -20.47
C PHE A 19 -5.67 -13.29 -19.05
N MET A 20 -5.99 -12.03 -18.69
CA MET A 20 -5.79 -11.54 -17.34
C MET A 20 -6.61 -12.33 -16.32
N ALA A 21 -5.99 -12.64 -15.18
CA ALA A 21 -6.63 -13.39 -14.10
C ALA A 21 -7.68 -12.57 -13.36
N PHE A 22 -7.61 -11.24 -13.40
CA PHE A 22 -8.59 -10.36 -12.79
C PHE A 22 -9.22 -9.44 -13.84
N LYS A 23 -10.41 -8.92 -13.53
CA LYS A 23 -11.11 -7.96 -14.38
C LYS A 23 -11.58 -6.78 -13.53
N GLY A 24 -11.66 -5.61 -14.17
CA GLY A 24 -11.98 -4.37 -13.48
C GLY A 24 -10.74 -3.70 -12.90
N PRO A 25 -10.90 -2.55 -12.23
CA PRO A 25 -9.77 -1.81 -11.68
C PRO A 25 -9.10 -2.59 -10.55
N ALA A 26 -7.78 -2.61 -10.56
CA ALA A 26 -7.00 -3.21 -9.49
C ALA A 26 -7.19 -2.41 -8.19
N ASN A 27 -7.31 -3.12 -7.08
CA ASN A 27 -7.40 -2.50 -5.75
C ASN A 27 -6.08 -2.61 -4.95
N VAL A 28 -5.09 -3.32 -5.50
CA VAL A 28 -3.73 -3.41 -4.96
C VAL A 28 -2.76 -3.28 -6.11
N LEU A 29 -1.81 -2.37 -6.00
CA LEU A 29 -0.76 -2.17 -7.00
C LEU A 29 0.58 -2.57 -6.41
N ILE A 30 1.22 -3.54 -7.07
CA ILE A 30 2.57 -3.98 -6.69
C ILE A 30 3.57 -3.26 -7.60
N CYS A 31 4.38 -2.41 -7.02
CA CYS A 31 5.39 -1.67 -7.77
C CYS A 31 6.66 -2.52 -7.95
N PRO A 32 7.37 -2.35 -9.09
CA PRO A 32 8.55 -3.17 -9.39
C PRO A 32 9.74 -2.92 -8.49
N SER A 33 9.78 -1.78 -7.79
CA SER A 33 10.86 -1.42 -6.89
C SER A 33 10.36 -0.49 -5.79
N LEU A 34 11.12 -0.42 -4.71
CA LEU A 34 10.84 0.52 -3.64
C LEU A 34 10.92 1.98 -4.14
N ALA A 35 11.86 2.27 -5.03
CA ALA A 35 12.01 3.61 -5.59
C ALA A 35 10.76 4.04 -6.37
N SER A 36 10.21 3.16 -7.22
CA SER A 36 9.00 3.47 -7.98
C SER A 36 7.79 3.66 -7.07
N ALA A 37 7.64 2.81 -6.06
CA ALA A 37 6.56 2.94 -5.08
C ALA A 37 6.68 4.25 -4.30
N ASN A 38 7.89 4.60 -3.88
CA ASN A 38 8.16 5.83 -3.13
C ASN A 38 7.80 7.08 -3.93
N ILE A 39 8.20 7.12 -5.20
CA ILE A 39 7.85 8.23 -6.09
C ILE A 39 6.32 8.29 -6.29
N ALA A 40 5.70 7.15 -6.57
CA ALA A 40 4.27 7.09 -6.89
C ALA A 40 3.41 7.60 -5.72
N TYR A 41 3.63 7.10 -4.50
CA TYR A 41 2.79 7.53 -3.39
C TYR A 41 3.03 8.99 -2.99
N LYS A 42 4.26 9.47 -3.09
CA LYS A 42 4.57 10.87 -2.81
C LYS A 42 3.88 11.81 -3.79
N LEU A 43 3.88 11.46 -5.09
CA LEU A 43 3.18 12.23 -6.10
C LEU A 43 1.66 12.23 -5.87
N LEU A 44 1.08 11.08 -5.55
CA LEU A 44 -0.35 10.98 -5.25
C LEU A 44 -0.73 11.83 -4.04
N GLN A 45 0.08 11.80 -2.99
CA GLN A 45 -0.15 12.59 -1.80
C GLN A 45 -0.12 14.09 -2.10
N ARG A 46 0.89 14.53 -2.84
CA ARG A 46 1.12 15.97 -3.08
C ARG A 46 0.27 16.55 -4.19
N LEU A 47 0.04 15.80 -5.27
CA LEU A 47 -0.67 16.29 -6.45
C LEU A 47 -2.16 15.95 -6.42
N ALA A 48 -2.52 14.80 -5.91
CA ALA A 48 -3.91 14.33 -5.91
C ALA A 48 -4.58 14.42 -4.53
N GLY A 49 -3.87 14.85 -3.51
CA GLY A 49 -4.43 14.99 -2.17
C GLY A 49 -4.79 13.65 -1.51
N ALA A 50 -4.14 12.55 -1.93
CA ALA A 50 -4.40 11.25 -1.36
C ALA A 50 -3.97 11.19 0.11
N GLU A 51 -4.80 10.56 0.94
CA GLU A 51 -4.42 10.27 2.32
C GLU A 51 -3.43 9.12 2.35
N MET A 52 -2.39 9.28 3.17
CA MET A 52 -1.33 8.30 3.29
C MET A 52 -1.32 7.70 4.69
N THR A 53 -1.23 6.39 4.74
CA THR A 53 -0.99 5.67 5.98
C THR A 53 0.16 4.72 5.75
N GLY A 54 1.25 4.92 6.47
CA GLY A 54 2.44 4.11 6.26
C GLY A 54 3.69 4.94 6.05
N PRO A 55 4.80 4.31 5.67
CA PRO A 55 4.92 2.92 5.24
C PRO A 55 4.56 1.92 6.33
N ILE A 56 3.99 0.80 5.93
CA ILE A 56 3.66 -0.31 6.84
C ILE A 56 4.65 -1.43 6.58
N LEU A 57 5.35 -1.85 7.63
CA LEU A 57 6.30 -2.97 7.53
C LEU A 57 5.57 -4.29 7.75
N ASP A 58 5.77 -5.20 6.80
CA ASP A 58 5.14 -6.52 6.83
C ASP A 58 6.23 -7.60 6.88
N GLY A 59 5.86 -8.79 7.34
CA GLY A 59 6.76 -9.93 7.38
C GLY A 59 7.69 -9.97 8.59
N LEU A 60 7.49 -9.12 9.58
CA LEU A 60 8.28 -9.13 10.82
C LEU A 60 7.70 -10.11 11.82
N SER A 61 8.56 -10.67 12.67
CA SER A 61 8.14 -11.60 13.72
C SER A 61 7.33 -10.92 14.83
N ARG A 62 7.51 -9.62 15.00
CA ARG A 62 6.75 -8.77 15.92
C ARG A 62 6.43 -7.47 15.22
N PRO A 63 5.31 -6.80 15.55
CA PRO A 63 4.96 -5.56 14.89
C PRO A 63 5.94 -4.45 15.21
N ALA A 64 6.38 -3.78 14.17
CA ALA A 64 7.21 -2.58 14.27
C ALA A 64 6.92 -1.73 13.04
N HIS A 65 6.78 -0.44 13.24
CA HIS A 65 6.53 0.50 12.15
C HIS A 65 7.40 1.73 12.31
N VAL A 66 7.63 2.43 11.20
CA VAL A 66 8.52 3.58 11.15
C VAL A 66 7.69 4.84 10.98
N LEU A 67 7.99 5.85 11.80
CA LEU A 67 7.48 7.20 11.61
C LEU A 67 8.52 8.03 10.88
N GLN A 68 8.06 8.97 10.08
CA GLN A 68 8.93 9.90 9.37
C GLN A 68 8.99 11.23 10.10
N ARG A 69 10.13 11.91 9.98
CA ARG A 69 10.25 13.27 10.50
C ARG A 69 9.22 14.15 9.78
N GLY A 70 8.45 14.89 10.54
CA GLY A 70 7.39 15.74 10.01
C GLY A 70 6.03 15.08 9.90
N ASP A 71 5.88 13.83 10.36
CA ASP A 71 4.57 13.20 10.43
C ASP A 71 3.64 13.99 11.35
N SER A 72 2.37 14.10 10.94
CA SER A 72 1.35 14.76 11.73
C SER A 72 0.95 13.91 12.95
N VAL A 73 0.28 14.53 13.92
CA VAL A 73 -0.30 13.81 15.07
C VAL A 73 -1.25 12.71 14.57
N ARG A 74 -2.05 12.98 13.55
CA ARG A 74 -2.97 12.01 12.97
C ARG A 74 -2.23 10.78 12.43
N GLU A 75 -1.11 10.99 11.73
CA GLU A 75 -0.29 9.89 11.21
C GLU A 75 0.32 9.07 12.32
N VAL A 76 0.80 9.70 13.38
CA VAL A 76 1.34 9.00 14.56
C VAL A 76 0.25 8.15 15.22
N VAL A 77 -0.95 8.68 15.41
CA VAL A 77 -2.09 7.96 16.00
C VAL A 77 -2.49 6.76 15.13
N HIS A 78 -2.57 6.97 13.81
CA HIS A 78 -2.91 5.88 12.89
C HIS A 78 -1.88 4.76 12.91
N MET A 79 -0.60 5.09 12.92
CA MET A 79 0.47 4.08 12.95
C MET A 79 0.49 3.33 14.28
N ALA A 80 0.24 4.01 15.38
CA ALA A 80 0.13 3.36 16.69
C ALA A 80 -1.05 2.38 16.73
N ALA A 81 -2.19 2.76 16.18
CA ALA A 81 -3.36 1.90 16.10
C ALA A 81 -3.10 0.66 15.23
N ILE A 82 -2.45 0.83 14.08
CA ILE A 82 -2.07 -0.27 13.19
C ILE A 82 -1.11 -1.22 13.90
N CYS A 83 -0.13 -0.71 14.60
CA CYS A 83 0.83 -1.50 15.35
C CYS A 83 0.13 -2.34 16.45
N ALA A 84 -0.82 -1.75 17.15
CA ALA A 84 -1.60 -2.43 18.17
C ALA A 84 -2.46 -3.56 17.58
N VAL A 85 -3.12 -3.31 16.45
CA VAL A 85 -3.93 -4.33 15.75
C VAL A 85 -3.04 -5.47 15.26
N ASP A 86 -1.87 -5.16 14.68
CA ASP A 86 -0.92 -6.16 14.25
C ASP A 86 -0.45 -7.04 15.42
N ALA A 87 -0.19 -6.46 16.58
CA ALA A 87 0.19 -7.19 17.76
C ALA A 87 -0.90 -8.16 18.21
N GLN A 88 -2.16 -7.73 18.18
CA GLN A 88 -3.30 -8.57 18.51
C GLN A 88 -3.47 -9.73 17.54
N ARG A 89 -3.33 -9.45 16.24
CA ARG A 89 -3.42 -10.47 15.19
C ARG A 89 -2.30 -11.50 15.31
N MET A 90 -1.08 -11.07 15.57
CA MET A 90 0.06 -11.98 15.75
C MET A 90 -0.09 -12.84 17.01
N SER A 91 -0.60 -12.29 18.10
CA SER A 91 -0.90 -13.07 19.30
C SER A 91 -1.95 -14.14 19.05
N SER A 92 -3.00 -13.83 18.30
CA SER A 92 -4.04 -14.79 17.93
C SER A 92 -3.51 -15.92 17.03
N GLN A 93 -2.58 -15.61 16.14
CA GLN A 93 -1.99 -16.58 15.23
C GLN A 93 -0.99 -17.53 15.90
N ARG A 94 -0.47 -17.17 17.08
CA ARG A 94 0.47 -18.01 17.84
C ARG A 94 -0.21 -19.12 18.66
N LEU A 95 -1.52 -19.07 18.74
CA LEU A 95 -2.31 -20.09 19.39
C LEU A 95 -2.61 -21.24 18.42
#